data_e2ecdfe567486ad3752529b6b1fd436e
#
_entry.id   e2ecdfe567486ad3752529b6b1fd436e
#
_cell.length_a   1.000
_cell.length_b   1.000
_cell.length_c   1.000
_cell.angle_alpha   90.00
_cell.angle_beta   90.00
_cell.angle_gamma   90.00
#
_symmetry.space_group_name_H-M   'P 1'
#
loop_
_entity.id
_entity.type
_entity.pdbx_description
1 polymer ?
#
loop_
_entity_poly.entity_id
_entity_poly.type
_entity_poly.pdbx_seq_one_letter_code
_entity_poly.pdbx_strand_id
1 'polypeptide(L)'
;METLQKTSTCHGQAAMQHPLVSVVMPAYNAEKYIGEAIRSVQSQTYTNWVLLVIDDCSTDHTVDVVQAFVNTDDRIRLFRNTRNLGAAKTRNRGLELSEGEWVALLDSDDIWHSDKLEKQLAVALNSGSEIIYCSYSLISSDGQKISDYIVPMQTSYDDMLKESVFSCSTTLLAKSVVDNNRFSADYYHEDLVYWLQLLKKGYSASACCEPLADYRIVEGSRSHSKLQSAKNRWEVYRKVEKLSLLKSLSVFLSYTARGLRKYKRV
;
A
#
# COMPACT_ATOMS: atom_id res chain seq x y z
N MET A 1 -49.28 28.37 35.11
CA MET A 1 -49.03 27.14 34.27
C MET A 1 -48.23 27.64 33.06
N GLU A 2 -46.92 27.69 33.19
CA GLU A 2 -46.00 28.04 32.10
C GLU A 2 -45.42 26.78 31.51
N THR A 3 -45.68 26.61 30.23
CA THR A 3 -45.24 25.44 29.46
C THR A 3 -43.84 25.72 28.94
N LEU A 4 -42.82 25.11 29.53
CA LEU A 4 -41.43 25.12 29.04
C LEU A 4 -41.32 24.32 27.75
N GLN A 5 -41.15 25.02 26.62
CA GLN A 5 -40.73 24.45 25.36
C GLN A 5 -39.24 24.07 25.48
N LYS A 6 -38.95 22.75 25.42
CA LYS A 6 -37.60 22.24 25.22
C LYS A 6 -37.19 22.49 23.77
N THR A 7 -36.33 23.44 23.54
CA THR A 7 -35.60 23.58 22.27
C THR A 7 -34.59 22.44 22.13
N SER A 8 -34.89 21.54 21.22
CA SER A 8 -33.95 20.48 20.76
C SER A 8 -32.84 21.17 19.99
N THR A 9 -31.66 21.28 20.57
CA THR A 9 -30.44 21.68 19.89
C THR A 9 -30.01 20.57 18.94
N CYS A 10 -30.15 20.85 17.65
CA CYS A 10 -29.53 20.03 16.59
C CYS A 10 -28.03 19.92 16.86
N HIS A 11 -27.57 18.69 17.04
CA HIS A 11 -26.15 18.37 17.13
C HIS A 11 -25.50 18.80 15.82
N GLY A 12 -24.46 19.64 15.93
CA GLY A 12 -23.71 20.15 14.81
C GLY A 12 -23.21 19.04 13.90
N GLN A 13 -23.38 19.25 12.61
CA GLN A 13 -22.64 18.54 11.59
C GLN A 13 -21.15 18.73 11.92
N ALA A 14 -20.48 17.66 12.36
CA ALA A 14 -19.04 17.65 12.42
C ALA A 14 -18.54 17.99 11.01
N ALA A 15 -17.83 19.11 10.89
CA ALA A 15 -17.17 19.47 9.64
C ALA A 15 -16.40 18.25 9.18
N MET A 16 -16.62 17.79 7.95
CA MET A 16 -15.89 16.68 7.39
C MET A 16 -14.40 17.05 7.47
N GLN A 17 -13.68 16.42 8.39
CA GLN A 17 -12.25 16.61 8.48
C GLN A 17 -11.68 16.10 7.15
N HIS A 18 -10.90 16.93 6.47
CA HIS A 18 -10.14 16.57 5.28
C HIS A 18 -8.70 16.28 5.72
N PRO A 19 -8.39 15.08 6.25
CA PRO A 19 -7.07 14.77 6.76
C PRO A 19 -6.02 14.80 5.65
N LEU A 20 -4.83 15.30 5.95
CA LEU A 20 -3.72 15.24 5.01
C LEU A 20 -3.30 13.79 4.79
N VAL A 21 -3.14 13.39 3.52
CA VAL A 21 -2.60 12.10 3.13
C VAL A 21 -1.18 12.29 2.61
N SER A 22 -0.19 11.68 3.27
CA SER A 22 1.16 11.55 2.71
C SER A 22 1.23 10.30 1.82
N VAL A 23 1.49 10.49 0.53
CA VAL A 23 1.74 9.39 -0.41
C VAL A 23 3.24 9.14 -0.47
N VAL A 24 3.69 7.95 -0.11
CA VAL A 24 5.11 7.54 -0.12
C VAL A 24 5.39 6.68 -1.34
N MET A 25 6.27 7.14 -2.23
CA MET A 25 6.66 6.46 -3.46
C MET A 25 8.18 6.22 -3.47
N PRO A 26 8.65 4.99 -3.17
CA PRO A 26 10.05 4.64 -3.40
C PRO A 26 10.29 4.49 -4.90
N ALA A 27 11.42 4.98 -5.40
CA ALA A 27 11.79 4.90 -6.80
C ALA A 27 13.25 4.45 -6.96
N TYR A 28 13.50 3.54 -7.89
CA TYR A 28 14.82 3.13 -8.31
C TYR A 28 14.80 2.66 -9.76
N ASN A 29 15.47 3.37 -10.65
CA ASN A 29 15.52 3.11 -12.10
C ASN A 29 14.10 2.88 -12.67
N ALA A 30 13.21 3.86 -12.43
CA ALA A 30 11.79 3.80 -12.75
C ALA A 30 11.37 4.79 -13.87
N GLU A 31 12.32 5.30 -14.67
CA GLU A 31 12.06 6.33 -15.68
C GLU A 31 10.89 6.00 -16.60
N LYS A 32 10.67 4.70 -16.87
CA LYS A 32 9.64 4.21 -17.79
C LYS A 32 8.22 4.42 -17.27
N TYR A 33 7.99 4.25 -15.96
CA TYR A 33 6.65 4.16 -15.39
C TYR A 33 6.32 5.25 -14.37
N ILE A 34 7.33 5.84 -13.72
CA ILE A 34 7.12 6.77 -12.61
C ILE A 34 6.26 7.98 -13.00
N GLY A 35 6.34 8.44 -14.26
CA GLY A 35 5.50 9.53 -14.73
C GLY A 35 4.01 9.19 -14.76
N GLU A 36 3.64 7.92 -15.05
CA GLU A 36 2.25 7.45 -14.98
C GLU A 36 1.79 7.35 -13.54
N ALA A 37 2.63 6.81 -12.66
CA ALA A 37 2.36 6.70 -11.22
C ALA A 37 2.11 8.09 -10.60
N ILE A 38 2.94 9.09 -10.89
CA ILE A 38 2.77 10.47 -10.39
C ILE A 38 1.46 11.08 -10.91
N ARG A 39 1.17 10.96 -12.21
CA ARG A 39 -0.09 11.46 -12.79
C ARG A 39 -1.32 10.82 -12.14
N SER A 40 -1.25 9.56 -11.75
CA SER A 40 -2.34 8.87 -11.05
C SER A 40 -2.64 9.46 -9.68
N VAL A 41 -1.63 9.98 -8.98
CA VAL A 41 -1.79 10.73 -7.72
C VAL A 41 -2.36 12.12 -8.00
N GLN A 42 -1.88 12.83 -9.00
CA GLN A 42 -2.39 14.14 -9.38
C GLN A 42 -3.87 14.11 -9.79
N SER A 43 -4.34 13.00 -10.37
CA SER A 43 -5.73 12.82 -10.79
C SER A 43 -6.69 12.43 -9.67
N GLN A 44 -6.23 12.30 -8.42
CA GLN A 44 -7.10 11.93 -7.30
C GLN A 44 -8.20 12.98 -7.05
N THR A 45 -9.44 12.52 -6.89
CA THR A 45 -10.60 13.36 -6.52
C THR A 45 -10.41 13.97 -5.13
N TYR A 46 -9.77 13.23 -4.22
CA TYR A 46 -9.33 13.74 -2.93
C TYR A 46 -8.07 14.58 -3.11
N THR A 47 -8.13 15.87 -2.80
CA THR A 47 -7.09 16.84 -3.15
C THR A 47 -6.08 17.16 -2.05
N ASN A 48 -6.39 16.83 -0.76
CA ASN A 48 -5.51 17.13 0.37
C ASN A 48 -4.44 16.06 0.58
N TRP A 49 -3.47 16.00 -0.31
CA TRP A 49 -2.35 15.07 -0.27
C TRP A 49 -1.01 15.75 -0.56
N VAL A 50 0.05 15.12 -0.11
CA VAL A 50 1.45 15.41 -0.48
C VAL A 50 2.09 14.12 -0.99
N LEU A 51 2.80 14.18 -2.12
CA LEU A 51 3.53 13.05 -2.69
C LEU A 51 5.02 13.18 -2.34
N LEU A 52 5.54 12.19 -1.64
CA LEU A 52 6.94 12.07 -1.26
C LEU A 52 7.59 10.99 -2.14
N VAL A 53 8.31 11.40 -3.17
CA VAL A 53 9.10 10.50 -4.00
C VAL A 53 10.48 10.36 -3.38
N ILE A 54 10.86 9.12 -3.06
CA ILE A 54 12.17 8.81 -2.46
C ILE A 54 13.01 8.06 -3.48
N ASP A 55 13.89 8.77 -4.17
CA ASP A 55 14.83 8.18 -5.13
C ASP A 55 15.92 7.41 -4.40
N ASP A 56 16.06 6.13 -4.70
CA ASP A 56 17.05 5.24 -4.09
C ASP A 56 18.36 5.16 -4.90
N CYS A 57 18.87 6.33 -5.28
CA CYS A 57 20.11 6.49 -6.05
C CYS A 57 19.98 5.93 -7.47
N SER A 58 18.94 6.32 -8.20
CA SER A 58 18.73 5.96 -9.60
C SER A 58 19.88 6.44 -10.49
N THR A 59 20.17 5.66 -11.54
CA THR A 59 21.20 5.90 -12.54
C THR A 59 20.65 6.16 -13.94
N ASP A 60 19.32 6.05 -14.10
CA ASP A 60 18.57 6.40 -15.30
C ASP A 60 17.96 7.83 -15.17
N HIS A 61 17.02 8.19 -16.04
CA HIS A 61 16.35 9.49 -16.02
C HIS A 61 15.20 9.61 -15.01
N THR A 62 15.07 8.70 -14.03
CA THR A 62 14.01 8.75 -12.99
C THR A 62 13.94 10.12 -12.31
N VAL A 63 15.10 10.67 -11.90
CA VAL A 63 15.17 11.96 -11.18
C VAL A 63 14.72 13.11 -12.08
N ASP A 64 15.12 13.11 -13.35
CA ASP A 64 14.76 14.17 -14.30
C ASP A 64 13.23 14.17 -14.54
N VAL A 65 12.65 12.98 -14.69
CA VAL A 65 11.18 12.82 -14.82
C VAL A 65 10.46 13.39 -13.60
N VAL A 66 10.88 13.00 -12.39
CA VAL A 66 10.24 13.49 -11.15
C VAL A 66 10.40 14.98 -10.97
N GLN A 67 11.60 15.53 -11.29
CA GLN A 67 11.87 16.97 -11.15
C GLN A 67 10.95 17.81 -12.03
N ALA A 68 10.56 17.32 -13.22
CA ALA A 68 9.59 18.01 -14.07
C ALA A 68 8.23 18.17 -13.39
N PHE A 69 7.78 17.20 -12.61
CA PHE A 69 6.52 17.29 -11.82
C PHE A 69 6.69 18.20 -10.61
N VAL A 70 7.81 18.12 -9.89
CA VAL A 70 8.11 19.00 -8.75
C VAL A 70 8.05 20.47 -9.15
N ASN A 71 8.53 20.80 -10.36
CA ASN A 71 8.54 22.18 -10.85
C ASN A 71 7.14 22.73 -11.19
N THR A 72 6.11 21.88 -11.25
CA THR A 72 4.74 22.25 -11.66
C THR A 72 3.67 22.00 -10.59
N ASP A 73 4.00 21.27 -9.51
CA ASP A 73 3.06 20.95 -8.43
C ASP A 73 3.79 20.90 -7.08
N ASP A 74 3.58 21.91 -6.24
CA ASP A 74 4.25 22.07 -4.94
C ASP A 74 3.90 20.96 -3.93
N ARG A 75 2.87 20.15 -4.22
CA ARG A 75 2.52 18.98 -3.42
C ARG A 75 3.42 17.78 -3.67
N ILE A 76 4.30 17.83 -4.69
CA ILE A 76 5.22 16.75 -5.05
C ILE A 76 6.61 17.13 -4.56
N ARG A 77 7.20 16.27 -3.75
CA ARG A 77 8.53 16.49 -3.16
C ARG A 77 9.46 15.33 -3.50
N LEU A 78 10.67 15.63 -3.97
CA LEU A 78 11.70 14.65 -4.30
C LEU A 78 12.78 14.64 -3.22
N PHE A 79 13.08 13.45 -2.71
CA PHE A 79 14.18 13.18 -1.80
C PHE A 79 15.10 12.12 -2.42
N ARG A 80 16.41 12.28 -2.27
CA ARG A 80 17.37 11.33 -2.82
C ARG A 80 18.19 10.65 -1.74
N ASN A 81 18.36 9.34 -1.85
CA ASN A 81 19.32 8.60 -1.04
C ASN A 81 20.74 8.82 -1.58
N THR A 82 21.75 8.85 -0.72
CA THR A 82 23.15 9.01 -1.13
C THR A 82 23.75 7.73 -1.72
N ARG A 83 23.07 6.59 -1.53
CA ARG A 83 23.41 5.28 -2.10
C ARG A 83 22.13 4.45 -2.19
N ASN A 84 22.13 3.37 -2.96
CA ASN A 84 21.03 2.42 -2.98
C ASN A 84 20.91 1.71 -1.62
N LEU A 85 19.76 1.86 -0.97
CA LEU A 85 19.45 1.31 0.35
C LEU A 85 18.46 0.13 0.27
N GLY A 86 17.81 -0.07 -0.87
CA GLY A 86 16.75 -1.04 -1.13
C GLY A 86 15.37 -0.54 -0.69
N ALA A 87 14.32 -1.20 -1.21
CA ALA A 87 12.93 -0.78 -1.11
C ALA A 87 12.45 -0.56 0.34
N ALA A 88 12.79 -1.46 1.27
CA ALA A 88 12.38 -1.37 2.68
C ALA A 88 12.89 -0.08 3.34
N LYS A 89 14.19 0.21 3.23
CA LYS A 89 14.79 1.40 3.86
C LYS A 89 14.32 2.68 3.17
N THR A 90 14.13 2.63 1.87
CA THR A 90 13.63 3.76 1.08
C THR A 90 12.18 4.08 1.43
N ARG A 91 11.31 3.07 1.59
CA ARG A 91 9.97 3.27 2.16
C ARG A 91 10.02 3.83 3.57
N ASN A 92 10.86 3.27 4.46
CA ASN A 92 11.00 3.78 5.82
C ASN A 92 11.38 5.25 5.87
N ARG A 93 12.28 5.70 5.00
CA ARG A 93 12.61 7.12 4.89
C ARG A 93 11.40 7.95 4.49
N GLY A 94 10.57 7.47 3.55
CA GLY A 94 9.31 8.11 3.19
C GLY A 94 8.33 8.16 4.35
N LEU A 95 8.21 7.08 5.14
CA LEU A 95 7.39 7.04 6.35
C LEU A 95 7.86 8.06 7.39
N GLU A 96 9.17 8.23 7.57
CA GLU A 96 9.75 9.23 8.48
C GLU A 96 9.48 10.68 8.06
N LEU A 97 9.43 10.93 6.75
CA LEU A 97 9.15 12.24 6.17
C LEU A 97 7.65 12.54 6.07
N SER A 98 6.78 11.55 6.32
CA SER A 98 5.34 11.72 6.20
C SER A 98 4.77 12.57 7.33
N GLU A 99 4.00 13.61 6.96
CA GLU A 99 3.37 14.57 7.87
C GLU A 99 1.85 14.34 8.01
N GLY A 100 1.25 13.62 7.04
CA GLY A 100 -0.20 13.40 6.98
C GLY A 100 -0.73 12.51 8.10
N GLU A 101 -2.00 12.70 8.45
CA GLU A 101 -2.74 11.84 9.39
C GLU A 101 -2.91 10.42 8.85
N TRP A 102 -2.86 10.30 7.54
CA TRP A 102 -2.86 9.03 6.81
C TRP A 102 -1.64 8.93 5.89
N VAL A 103 -1.14 7.73 5.71
CA VAL A 103 -0.01 7.45 4.83
C VAL A 103 -0.42 6.37 3.83
N ALA A 104 -0.39 6.72 2.56
CA ALA A 104 -0.62 5.79 1.46
C ALA A 104 0.71 5.38 0.84
N LEU A 105 0.83 4.13 0.41
CA LEU A 105 2.02 3.62 -0.26
C LEU A 105 1.71 3.40 -1.74
N LEU A 106 2.63 3.81 -2.62
CA LEU A 106 2.52 3.60 -4.06
C LEU A 106 3.90 3.21 -4.61
N ASP A 107 3.99 2.06 -5.26
CA ASP A 107 5.20 1.66 -5.97
C ASP A 107 5.28 2.43 -7.31
N SER A 108 6.49 2.75 -7.77
CA SER A 108 6.73 3.68 -8.89
C SER A 108 6.34 3.14 -10.27
N ASP A 109 5.89 1.89 -10.35
CA ASP A 109 5.42 1.21 -11.57
C ASP A 109 3.92 0.91 -11.57
N ASP A 110 3.20 1.18 -10.47
CA ASP A 110 1.77 0.98 -10.32
C ASP A 110 0.97 2.26 -10.62
N ILE A 111 -0.35 2.11 -10.81
CA ILE A 111 -1.26 3.23 -11.13
C ILE A 111 -2.45 3.18 -10.16
N TRP A 112 -2.89 4.34 -9.67
CA TRP A 112 -4.12 4.47 -8.90
C TRP A 112 -5.30 4.92 -9.74
N HIS A 113 -6.49 4.42 -9.44
CA HIS A 113 -7.73 4.99 -9.94
C HIS A 113 -8.03 6.31 -9.21
N SER A 114 -8.68 7.23 -9.92
CA SER A 114 -8.83 8.63 -9.46
C SER A 114 -9.60 8.81 -8.14
N ASP A 115 -10.42 7.87 -7.75
CA ASP A 115 -11.27 7.91 -6.55
C ASP A 115 -10.74 7.05 -5.38
N LYS A 116 -9.50 6.54 -5.50
CA LYS A 116 -8.94 5.62 -4.50
C LYS A 116 -8.81 6.24 -3.11
N LEU A 117 -8.20 7.40 -2.99
CA LEU A 117 -7.98 8.03 -1.68
C LEU A 117 -9.31 8.40 -1.01
N GLU A 118 -10.26 8.95 -1.77
CA GLU A 118 -11.58 9.31 -1.28
C GLU A 118 -12.34 8.09 -0.72
N LYS A 119 -12.39 6.99 -1.50
CA LYS A 119 -13.07 5.77 -1.09
C LYS A 119 -12.39 5.10 0.11
N GLN A 120 -11.06 5.05 0.15
CA GLN A 120 -10.34 4.47 1.27
C GLN A 120 -10.53 5.28 2.56
N LEU A 121 -10.50 6.60 2.49
CA LEU A 121 -10.79 7.46 3.65
C LEU A 121 -12.22 7.28 4.15
N ALA A 122 -13.20 7.14 3.25
CA ALA A 122 -14.57 6.83 3.62
C ALA A 122 -14.69 5.50 4.37
N VAL A 123 -13.99 4.46 3.93
CA VAL A 123 -13.94 3.17 4.65
C VAL A 123 -13.25 3.33 6.00
N ALA A 124 -12.16 4.09 6.09
CA ALA A 124 -11.46 4.36 7.35
C ALA A 124 -12.39 4.99 8.39
N LEU A 125 -13.12 6.03 8.00
CA LEU A 125 -14.07 6.73 8.87
C LEU A 125 -15.21 5.82 9.34
N ASN A 126 -15.73 4.97 8.45
CA ASN A 126 -16.87 4.11 8.76
C ASN A 126 -16.48 2.87 9.60
N SER A 127 -15.30 2.32 9.37
CA SER A 127 -14.85 1.09 10.05
C SER A 127 -14.07 1.35 11.33
N GLY A 128 -13.45 2.51 11.46
CA GLY A 128 -12.48 2.82 12.52
C GLY A 128 -11.18 2.02 12.40
N SER A 129 -10.93 1.34 11.27
CA SER A 129 -9.73 0.54 11.06
C SER A 129 -8.51 1.40 10.76
N GLU A 130 -7.35 0.97 11.24
CA GLU A 130 -6.08 1.69 11.06
C GLU A 130 -5.34 1.31 9.76
N ILE A 131 -5.74 0.19 9.14
CA ILE A 131 -5.21 -0.29 7.87
C ILE A 131 -6.38 -0.41 6.90
N ILE A 132 -6.33 0.35 5.81
CA ILE A 132 -7.32 0.24 4.74
C ILE A 132 -6.60 -0.28 3.49
N TYR A 133 -7.21 -1.25 2.82
CA TYR A 133 -6.68 -1.80 1.58
C TYR A 133 -7.77 -1.88 0.51
N CYS A 134 -7.40 -2.11 -0.74
CA CYS A 134 -8.37 -2.22 -1.83
C CYS A 134 -8.06 -3.39 -2.75
N SER A 135 -9.07 -3.80 -3.51
CA SER A 135 -8.87 -4.66 -4.67
C SER A 135 -8.03 -3.96 -5.73
N TYR A 136 -7.48 -4.71 -6.67
CA TYR A 136 -6.64 -4.18 -7.72
C TYR A 136 -6.79 -4.98 -9.02
N SER A 137 -6.46 -4.33 -10.13
CA SER A 137 -6.31 -4.98 -11.42
C SER A 137 -4.85 -5.35 -11.65
N LEU A 138 -4.60 -6.48 -12.28
CA LEU A 138 -3.31 -6.82 -12.86
C LEU A 138 -3.24 -6.24 -14.27
N ILE A 139 -2.16 -5.50 -14.56
CA ILE A 139 -1.89 -4.96 -15.88
C ILE A 139 -0.53 -5.45 -16.39
N SER A 140 -0.38 -5.56 -17.70
CA SER A 140 0.89 -5.87 -18.36
C SER A 140 1.85 -4.67 -18.34
N SER A 141 3.08 -4.87 -18.79
CA SER A 141 4.09 -3.80 -18.88
C SER A 141 3.70 -2.65 -19.81
N ASP A 142 2.80 -2.87 -20.75
CA ASP A 142 2.21 -1.88 -21.68
C ASP A 142 0.85 -1.33 -21.21
N GLY A 143 0.41 -1.68 -19.99
CA GLY A 143 -0.79 -1.13 -19.37
C GLY A 143 -2.09 -1.86 -19.73
N GLN A 144 -2.03 -2.99 -20.45
CA GLN A 144 -3.23 -3.77 -20.78
C GLN A 144 -3.73 -4.53 -19.56
N LYS A 145 -5.04 -4.41 -19.27
CA LYS A 145 -5.67 -5.13 -18.17
C LYS A 145 -5.67 -6.64 -18.44
N ILE A 146 -5.20 -7.40 -17.45
CA ILE A 146 -5.14 -8.87 -17.49
C ILE A 146 -6.30 -9.46 -16.69
N SER A 147 -6.46 -9.06 -15.42
CA SER A 147 -7.52 -9.60 -14.53
C SER A 147 -7.71 -8.71 -13.31
N ASP A 148 -8.83 -8.89 -12.61
CA ASP A 148 -9.06 -8.27 -11.30
C ASP A 148 -8.77 -9.25 -10.19
N TYR A 149 -8.19 -8.73 -9.11
CA TYR A 149 -8.06 -9.42 -7.83
C TYR A 149 -8.94 -8.73 -6.79
N ILE A 150 -10.06 -9.40 -6.47
CA ILE A 150 -11.01 -8.92 -5.47
C ILE A 150 -10.61 -9.44 -4.10
N VAL A 151 -10.32 -8.52 -3.19
CA VAL A 151 -9.93 -8.81 -1.81
C VAL A 151 -11.14 -9.05 -0.92
N PRO A 152 -11.00 -9.84 0.16
CA PRO A 152 -12.04 -9.96 1.18
C PRO A 152 -12.21 -8.64 1.95
N MET A 153 -13.42 -8.38 2.45
CA MET A 153 -13.76 -7.16 3.21
C MET A 153 -12.91 -6.97 4.47
N GLN A 154 -12.49 -8.06 5.08
CA GLN A 154 -11.62 -8.10 6.26
C GLN A 154 -10.57 -9.19 6.08
N THR A 155 -9.44 -9.02 6.73
CA THR A 155 -8.38 -10.02 6.76
C THR A 155 -7.77 -10.10 8.15
N SER A 156 -7.24 -11.25 8.48
CA SER A 156 -6.57 -11.53 9.74
C SER A 156 -5.11 -11.93 9.51
N TYR A 157 -4.34 -12.00 10.60
CA TYR A 157 -3.00 -12.57 10.59
C TYR A 157 -2.97 -13.98 9.97
N ASP A 158 -3.91 -14.87 10.39
CA ASP A 158 -3.99 -16.24 9.86
C ASP A 158 -4.37 -16.32 8.38
N ASP A 159 -5.14 -15.36 7.86
CA ASP A 159 -5.47 -15.26 6.44
C ASP A 159 -4.28 -14.76 5.63
N MET A 160 -3.57 -13.73 6.14
CA MET A 160 -2.38 -13.19 5.50
C MET A 160 -1.24 -14.21 5.42
N LEU A 161 -1.12 -15.13 6.38
CA LEU A 161 -0.21 -16.27 6.28
C LEU A 161 -0.52 -17.15 5.06
N LYS A 162 -1.79 -17.34 4.71
CA LYS A 162 -2.24 -18.20 3.61
C LYS A 162 -2.25 -17.50 2.26
N GLU A 163 -2.38 -16.16 2.25
CA GLU A 163 -2.45 -15.36 1.03
C GLU A 163 -2.09 -13.91 1.31
N SER A 164 -1.22 -13.29 0.48
CA SER A 164 -1.00 -11.85 0.54
C SER A 164 -2.23 -11.14 -0.05
N VAL A 165 -3.06 -10.61 0.83
CA VAL A 165 -4.34 -9.98 0.47
C VAL A 165 -4.12 -8.56 -0.04
N PHE A 166 -3.17 -7.83 0.54
CA PHE A 166 -2.84 -6.47 0.13
C PHE A 166 -1.34 -6.28 -0.11
N SER A 167 -1.02 -5.31 -0.94
CA SER A 167 0.33 -4.87 -1.30
C SER A 167 0.53 -3.40 -0.91
N CYS A 168 1.74 -2.89 -1.08
CA CYS A 168 2.02 -1.48 -0.80
C CYS A 168 1.07 -0.56 -1.56
N SER A 169 0.97 -0.67 -2.88
CA SER A 169 0.16 0.25 -3.72
C SER A 169 -1.35 0.22 -3.44
N THR A 170 -1.82 -0.78 -2.69
CA THR A 170 -3.25 -0.90 -2.33
C THR A 170 -3.59 -0.37 -0.95
N THR A 171 -2.60 0.05 -0.13
CA THR A 171 -2.81 0.34 1.28
C THR A 171 -2.84 1.83 1.62
N LEU A 172 -3.64 2.16 2.62
CA LEU A 172 -3.69 3.44 3.33
C LEU A 172 -3.60 3.13 4.84
N LEU A 173 -2.66 3.74 5.53
CA LEU A 173 -2.32 3.48 6.93
C LEU A 173 -2.56 4.71 7.79
N ALA A 174 -3.16 4.55 8.95
CA ALA A 174 -3.22 5.61 9.94
C ALA A 174 -1.79 6.01 10.39
N LYS A 175 -1.57 7.29 10.69
CA LYS A 175 -0.27 7.80 11.14
C LYS A 175 0.25 7.05 12.37
N SER A 176 -0.63 6.68 13.30
CA SER A 176 -0.30 5.92 14.51
C SER A 176 0.32 4.54 14.20
N VAL A 177 -0.08 3.89 13.09
CA VAL A 177 0.54 2.64 12.62
C VAL A 177 1.96 2.90 12.15
N VAL A 178 2.14 3.93 11.34
CA VAL A 178 3.40 4.29 10.71
C VAL A 178 4.44 4.74 11.74
N ASP A 179 4.06 5.52 12.73
CA ASP A 179 4.99 6.05 13.74
C ASP A 179 5.66 4.94 14.57
N ASN A 180 4.96 3.85 14.78
CA ASN A 180 5.38 2.76 15.65
C ASN A 180 5.93 1.51 14.92
N ASN A 181 5.98 1.53 13.59
CA ASN A 181 6.35 0.35 12.80
C ASN A 181 7.20 0.73 11.59
N ARG A 182 8.13 -0.17 11.22
CA ARG A 182 9.04 -0.01 10.06
C ARG A 182 9.15 -1.31 9.29
N PHE A 183 9.37 -1.19 7.98
CA PHE A 183 9.73 -2.31 7.14
C PHE A 183 11.10 -2.87 7.56
N SER A 184 11.23 -4.19 7.64
CA SER A 184 12.53 -4.83 7.85
C SER A 184 13.25 -5.01 6.51
N ALA A 185 14.52 -4.59 6.46
CA ALA A 185 15.37 -4.80 5.28
C ALA A 185 16.02 -6.19 5.23
N ASP A 186 15.81 -7.02 6.25
CA ASP A 186 16.48 -8.32 6.40
C ASP A 186 15.82 -9.44 5.56
N TYR A 187 14.63 -9.15 4.99
CA TYR A 187 13.82 -10.15 4.31
C TYR A 187 13.45 -9.73 2.88
N TYR A 188 13.40 -10.69 1.99
CA TYR A 188 13.03 -10.45 0.60
C TYR A 188 11.57 -10.02 0.42
N HIS A 189 10.66 -10.57 1.23
CA HIS A 189 9.25 -10.17 1.30
C HIS A 189 9.04 -9.19 2.48
N GLU A 190 9.70 -8.05 2.41
CA GLU A 190 9.66 -7.00 3.43
C GLU A 190 8.23 -6.50 3.70
N ASP A 191 7.41 -6.45 2.66
CA ASP A 191 6.01 -6.05 2.71
C ASP A 191 5.16 -7.07 3.50
N LEU A 192 5.26 -8.36 3.17
CA LEU A 192 4.55 -9.41 3.91
C LEU A 192 4.93 -9.43 5.38
N VAL A 193 6.22 -9.31 5.69
CA VAL A 193 6.72 -9.28 7.08
C VAL A 193 6.10 -8.08 7.83
N TYR A 194 6.04 -6.92 7.17
CA TYR A 194 5.44 -5.72 7.73
C TYR A 194 3.94 -5.91 8.02
N TRP A 195 3.17 -6.45 7.07
CA TRP A 195 1.74 -6.69 7.25
C TRP A 195 1.45 -7.71 8.35
N LEU A 196 2.19 -8.82 8.40
CA LEU A 196 2.07 -9.82 9.47
C LEU A 196 2.37 -9.23 10.84
N GLN A 197 3.40 -8.38 10.93
CA GLN A 197 3.76 -7.68 12.17
C GLN A 197 2.62 -6.76 12.65
N LEU A 198 2.01 -5.99 11.75
CA LEU A 198 0.91 -5.09 12.09
C LEU A 198 -0.33 -5.86 12.59
N LEU A 199 -0.75 -6.88 11.84
CA LEU A 199 -1.91 -7.70 12.21
C LEU A 199 -1.68 -8.46 13.53
N LYS A 200 -0.45 -8.91 13.79
CA LYS A 200 -0.06 -9.57 15.05
C LYS A 200 -0.07 -8.62 16.25
N LYS A 201 0.18 -7.34 16.04
CA LYS A 201 0.05 -6.29 17.05
C LYS A 201 -1.40 -5.88 17.33
N GLY A 202 -2.36 -6.41 16.58
CA GLY A 202 -3.78 -6.16 16.76
C GLY A 202 -4.35 -4.98 15.97
N TYR A 203 -3.58 -4.39 15.04
CA TYR A 203 -4.13 -3.37 14.16
C TYR A 203 -5.23 -3.98 13.27
N SER A 204 -6.35 -3.28 13.17
CA SER A 204 -7.51 -3.69 12.38
C SER A 204 -7.36 -3.32 10.91
N ALA A 205 -7.86 -4.18 10.01
CA ALA A 205 -7.77 -3.98 8.58
C ALA A 205 -9.13 -4.15 7.90
N SER A 206 -9.53 -3.18 7.07
CA SER A 206 -10.77 -3.17 6.29
C SER A 206 -10.53 -2.84 4.82
N ALA A 207 -11.38 -3.33 3.93
CA ALA A 207 -11.19 -3.19 2.50
C ALA A 207 -12.23 -2.33 1.79
N CYS A 208 -11.77 -1.65 0.72
CA CYS A 208 -12.59 -1.33 -0.43
C CYS A 208 -12.55 -2.52 -1.39
N CYS A 209 -13.67 -3.22 -1.57
CA CYS A 209 -13.72 -4.43 -2.40
C CYS A 209 -13.78 -4.13 -3.91
N GLU A 210 -13.57 -2.88 -4.32
CA GLU A 210 -13.48 -2.45 -5.70
C GLU A 210 -12.00 -2.36 -6.13
N PRO A 211 -11.65 -2.65 -7.40
CA PRO A 211 -10.32 -2.38 -7.92
C PRO A 211 -10.07 -0.87 -7.97
N LEU A 212 -9.12 -0.39 -7.17
CA LEU A 212 -8.76 1.04 -7.07
C LEU A 212 -7.27 1.28 -7.37
N ALA A 213 -6.55 0.23 -7.76
CA ALA A 213 -5.16 0.30 -8.20
C ALA A 213 -4.92 -0.70 -9.33
N ASP A 214 -4.01 -0.38 -10.22
CA ASP A 214 -3.50 -1.26 -11.25
C ASP A 214 -2.08 -1.68 -10.86
N TYR A 215 -1.91 -2.97 -10.60
CA TYR A 215 -0.62 -3.59 -10.28
C TYR A 215 0.06 -4.04 -11.57
N ARG A 216 1.22 -3.47 -11.88
CA ARG A 216 1.93 -3.74 -13.12
C ARG A 216 2.82 -4.98 -13.01
N ILE A 217 2.66 -5.90 -13.95
CA ILE A 217 3.55 -7.06 -14.10
C ILE A 217 4.69 -6.66 -15.04
N VAL A 218 5.88 -6.49 -14.46
CA VAL A 218 7.10 -6.17 -15.22
C VAL A 218 7.97 -7.42 -15.30
N GLU A 219 8.40 -7.79 -16.50
CA GLU A 219 9.38 -8.88 -16.69
C GLU A 219 10.69 -8.52 -15.99
N GLY A 220 11.27 -9.50 -15.27
CA GLY A 220 12.49 -9.28 -14.48
C GLY A 220 12.27 -8.62 -13.13
N SER A 221 11.01 -8.30 -12.75
CA SER A 221 10.69 -7.80 -11.41
C SER A 221 11.03 -8.83 -10.32
N ARG A 222 11.25 -8.32 -9.09
CA ARG A 222 11.56 -9.17 -7.91
C ARG A 222 10.53 -10.29 -7.68
N SER A 223 9.28 -10.09 -8.05
CA SER A 223 8.18 -11.05 -7.86
C SER A 223 8.05 -12.10 -8.99
N HIS A 224 8.83 -12.00 -10.07
CA HIS A 224 8.67 -12.85 -11.26
C HIS A 224 8.99 -14.34 -11.00
N SER A 225 9.97 -14.67 -10.15
CA SER A 225 10.36 -16.06 -9.87
C SER A 225 9.46 -16.71 -8.81
N LYS A 226 8.51 -17.56 -9.26
CA LYS A 226 7.58 -18.28 -8.37
C LYS A 226 8.30 -19.19 -7.36
N LEU A 227 9.40 -19.86 -7.78
CA LEU A 227 10.18 -20.73 -6.91
C LEU A 227 10.90 -19.92 -5.81
N GLN A 228 11.49 -18.78 -6.19
CA GLN A 228 12.15 -17.91 -5.22
C GLN A 228 11.12 -17.31 -4.25
N SER A 229 9.96 -16.88 -4.74
CA SER A 229 8.86 -16.38 -3.90
C SER A 229 8.38 -17.44 -2.90
N ALA A 230 8.24 -18.70 -3.33
CA ALA A 230 7.85 -19.80 -2.45
C ALA A 230 8.91 -20.08 -1.36
N LYS A 231 10.21 -20.09 -1.73
CA LYS A 231 11.32 -20.25 -0.79
C LYS A 231 11.33 -19.11 0.25
N ASN A 232 11.24 -17.89 -0.22
CA ASN A 232 11.25 -16.71 0.66
C ASN A 232 10.04 -16.71 1.60
N ARG A 233 8.85 -17.12 1.10
CA ARG A 233 7.66 -17.27 1.94
C ARG A 233 7.86 -18.33 3.03
N TRP A 234 8.49 -19.46 2.71
CA TRP A 234 8.85 -20.47 3.69
C TRP A 234 9.81 -19.92 4.76
N GLU A 235 10.78 -19.10 4.36
CA GLU A 235 11.69 -18.44 5.31
C GLU A 235 10.94 -17.51 6.26
N VAL A 236 9.96 -16.74 5.78
CA VAL A 236 9.10 -15.91 6.64
C VAL A 236 8.42 -16.79 7.70
N TYR A 237 7.80 -17.90 7.32
CA TYR A 237 7.15 -18.79 8.29
C TYR A 237 8.10 -19.37 9.34
N ARG A 238 9.30 -19.78 8.92
CA ARG A 238 10.24 -20.48 9.79
C ARG A 238 11.14 -19.55 10.60
N LYS A 239 11.63 -18.48 10.00
CA LYS A 239 12.63 -17.59 10.61
C LYS A 239 11.99 -16.37 11.27
N VAL A 240 10.97 -15.77 10.64
CA VAL A 240 10.32 -14.55 11.16
C VAL A 240 9.22 -14.90 12.14
N GLU A 241 8.23 -15.67 11.65
CA GLU A 241 7.04 -16.01 12.44
C GLU A 241 7.28 -17.18 13.42
N LYS A 242 8.39 -17.93 13.26
CA LYS A 242 8.80 -19.06 14.10
C LYS A 242 7.68 -20.10 14.27
N LEU A 243 6.87 -20.28 13.23
CA LEU A 243 5.79 -21.27 13.25
C LEU A 243 6.36 -22.69 13.43
N SER A 244 5.61 -23.59 14.08
CA SER A 244 5.97 -25.01 14.10
C SER A 244 6.02 -25.60 12.68
N LEU A 245 6.74 -26.70 12.49
CA LEU A 245 6.87 -27.32 11.16
C LEU A 245 5.50 -27.70 10.58
N LEU A 246 4.62 -28.28 11.40
CA LEU A 246 3.26 -28.69 10.98
C LEU A 246 2.42 -27.48 10.56
N LYS A 247 2.43 -26.40 11.33
CA LYS A 247 1.71 -25.15 10.99
C LYS A 247 2.31 -24.54 9.70
N SER A 248 3.63 -24.51 9.56
CA SER A 248 4.31 -24.01 8.35
C SER A 248 3.90 -24.78 7.11
N LEU A 249 3.86 -26.11 7.17
CA LEU A 249 3.41 -26.96 6.06
C LEU A 249 1.94 -26.71 5.73
N SER A 250 1.06 -26.63 6.73
CA SER A 250 -0.37 -26.37 6.53
C SER A 250 -0.63 -25.04 5.84
N VAL A 251 -0.01 -23.95 6.32
CA VAL A 251 -0.21 -22.62 5.69
C VAL A 251 0.46 -22.55 4.31
N PHE A 252 1.60 -23.22 4.11
CA PHE A 252 2.28 -23.24 2.82
C PHE A 252 1.47 -23.99 1.74
N LEU A 253 0.84 -25.12 2.09
CA LEU A 253 -0.07 -25.84 1.20
C LEU A 253 -1.28 -24.98 0.83
N SER A 254 -1.85 -24.27 1.82
CA SER A 254 -2.95 -23.34 1.58
C SER A 254 -2.53 -22.20 0.64
N TYR A 255 -1.35 -21.62 0.86
CA TYR A 255 -0.77 -20.59 0.00
C TYR A 255 -0.60 -21.07 -1.44
N THR A 256 -0.02 -22.25 -1.61
CA THR A 256 0.20 -22.85 -2.95
C THR A 256 -1.13 -23.11 -3.67
N ALA A 257 -2.11 -23.69 -2.96
CA ALA A 257 -3.42 -23.96 -3.53
C ALA A 257 -4.16 -22.68 -3.97
N ARG A 258 -4.11 -21.62 -3.15
CA ARG A 258 -4.71 -20.32 -3.48
C ARG A 258 -3.98 -19.63 -4.63
N GLY A 259 -2.64 -19.67 -4.64
CA GLY A 259 -1.82 -19.17 -5.73
C GLY A 259 -2.14 -19.82 -7.08
N LEU A 260 -2.29 -21.15 -7.11
CA LEU A 260 -2.68 -21.87 -8.33
C LEU A 260 -4.07 -21.47 -8.84
N ARG A 261 -5.03 -21.22 -7.93
CA ARG A 261 -6.38 -20.74 -8.31
C ARG A 261 -6.35 -19.31 -8.87
N LYS A 262 -5.54 -18.44 -8.29
CA LYS A 262 -5.37 -17.05 -8.74
C LYS A 262 -4.84 -17.01 -10.18
N TYR A 263 -3.84 -17.83 -10.52
CA TYR A 263 -3.22 -17.86 -11.84
C TYR A 263 -3.94 -18.75 -12.88
N LYS A 264 -4.91 -19.59 -12.48
CA LYS A 264 -5.77 -20.30 -13.44
C LYS A 264 -6.87 -19.41 -14.05
N ARG A 265 -7.06 -18.22 -13.50
CA ARG A 265 -8.01 -17.21 -13.98
C ARG A 265 -7.34 -16.11 -14.82
N VAL A 266 -6.03 -16.20 -14.99
CA VAL A 266 -5.16 -15.42 -15.86
C VAL A 266 -4.70 -16.33 -17.03
#